data_9029c83859268cbd3b1af6c9831c74f2
#
_entry.id   9029c83859268cbd3b1af6c9831c74f2
#
_cell.length_a   1.000
_cell.length_b   1.000
_cell.length_c   1.000
_cell.angle_alpha   90.00
_cell.angle_beta   90.00
_cell.angle_gamma   90.00
#
_symmetry.space_group_name_H-M   'P 1'
#
loop_
_entity.id
_entity.type
_entity.pdbx_description
1 polymer ?
#
loop_
_entity_poly.entity_id
_entity_poly.type
_entity_poly.pdbx_seq_one_letter_code
_entity_poly.pdbx_strand_id
1 'polypeptide(L)'
;MKKRTIFAAMFAILGVTVLAGCVNCTEEGDGKVNMKAMYDARIVRLSIVTVDPNRLEEYMKSAAECGKTSMREEPGVLMMYSMQDKLQPNKISILEIYADRAAYERHIKTAHFQKYKQGTLSMVQKLELLDQNALIPEMKMKEQKQ
;
A
#
# COMPACT_ATOMS: atom_id res chain seq x y z
N MET A 1 15.50 24.32 39.09
CA MET A 1 15.34 25.79 39.27
C MET A 1 15.42 26.48 37.93
N LYS A 2 14.55 27.50 37.74
CA LYS A 2 14.41 28.51 36.64
C LYS A 2 13.51 27.99 35.50
N LYS A 3 12.21 28.29 35.49
CA LYS A 3 11.41 29.52 35.18
C LYS A 3 11.25 29.67 33.68
N ARG A 4 10.09 29.35 33.13
CA ARG A 4 8.91 30.12 32.74
C ARG A 4 9.26 31.45 32.00
N THR A 5 8.82 31.57 30.75
CA THR A 5 8.21 32.82 30.29
C THR A 5 7.20 32.53 29.19
N ILE A 6 5.97 32.94 29.48
CA ILE A 6 4.81 33.05 28.59
C ILE A 6 4.88 34.42 27.97
N PHE A 7 4.64 34.54 26.66
CA PHE A 7 4.23 35.83 26.08
C PHE A 7 3.03 35.63 25.19
N ALA A 8 1.94 36.20 25.64
CA ALA A 8 0.72 36.47 24.89
C ALA A 8 0.70 37.96 24.51
N ALA A 9 0.31 38.28 23.30
CA ALA A 9 -0.31 39.53 22.88
C ALA A 9 -0.82 39.32 21.45
N MET A 10 -2.08 39.31 21.17
CA MET A 10 -3.15 40.30 21.18
C MET A 10 -3.17 41.19 19.92
N PHE A 11 -4.24 40.95 19.13
CA PHE A 11 -5.05 41.85 18.29
C PHE A 11 -4.41 42.86 17.34
N ALA A 12 -4.74 42.76 16.07
CA ALA A 12 -5.25 43.88 15.29
C ALA A 12 -6.17 43.42 14.13
N ILE A 13 -7.44 43.77 14.24
CA ILE A 13 -8.44 43.70 13.19
C ILE A 13 -8.24 44.93 12.30
N LEU A 14 -8.07 44.77 10.99
CA LEU A 14 -8.38 45.77 10.03
C LEU A 14 -9.09 45.15 8.84
N GLY A 15 -10.35 45.53 8.66
CA GLY A 15 -11.14 45.18 7.52
C GLY A 15 -10.74 45.96 6.27
N VAL A 16 -10.76 45.30 5.13
CA VAL A 16 -10.83 45.93 3.82
C VAL A 16 -11.68 45.11 2.89
N THR A 17 -12.84 45.69 2.58
CA THR A 17 -13.63 45.71 1.33
C THR A 17 -13.58 44.53 0.38
N VAL A 18 -14.78 43.96 0.22
CA VAL A 18 -15.26 43.15 -0.87
C VAL A 18 -15.03 43.84 -2.23
N LEU A 19 -14.26 43.20 -3.10
CA LEU A 19 -14.36 43.38 -4.53
C LEU A 19 -14.82 42.05 -5.11
N ALA A 20 -16.10 42.09 -5.54
CA ALA A 20 -16.71 41.04 -6.34
C ALA A 20 -15.98 40.96 -7.69
N GLY A 21 -15.07 40.01 -7.82
CA GLY A 21 -14.52 39.57 -9.10
C GLY A 21 -15.17 38.26 -9.44
N CYS A 22 -16.14 38.26 -10.33
CA CYS A 22 -16.61 37.07 -11.01
C CYS A 22 -15.45 36.49 -11.81
N VAL A 23 -14.78 35.49 -11.27
CA VAL A 23 -13.95 34.59 -12.06
C VAL A 23 -14.81 33.35 -12.31
N ASN A 24 -15.45 33.34 -13.46
CA ASN A 24 -15.95 32.12 -14.08
C ASN A 24 -14.78 31.26 -14.39
N CYS A 25 -14.36 30.43 -13.45
CA CYS A 25 -13.53 29.26 -13.74
C CYS A 25 -14.50 28.09 -13.87
N THR A 26 -15.15 28.00 -15.01
CA THR A 26 -15.59 26.73 -15.56
C THR A 26 -14.37 26.09 -16.21
N GLU A 27 -13.47 25.54 -15.43
CA GLU A 27 -12.65 24.45 -15.92
C GLU A 27 -13.56 23.21 -15.91
N GLU A 28 -14.20 22.95 -17.03
CA GLU A 28 -14.57 21.60 -17.42
C GLU A 28 -13.27 20.81 -17.43
N GLY A 29 -12.96 20.17 -16.30
CA GLY A 29 -11.90 19.20 -16.22
C GLY A 29 -12.26 18.10 -17.20
N ASP A 30 -11.63 18.10 -18.38
CA ASP A 30 -11.59 16.97 -19.27
C ASP A 30 -11.18 15.76 -18.42
N GLY A 31 -12.12 14.84 -18.19
CA GLY A 31 -11.97 13.70 -17.28
C GLY A 31 -10.93 12.68 -17.73
N LYS A 32 -9.88 13.13 -18.41
CA LYS A 32 -8.71 12.33 -18.75
C LYS A 32 -7.92 12.06 -17.49
N VAL A 33 -8.13 10.86 -16.97
CA VAL A 33 -7.27 10.31 -15.93
C VAL A 33 -5.82 10.35 -16.43
N ASN A 34 -4.95 11.05 -15.72
CA ASN A 34 -3.52 11.02 -16.04
C ASN A 34 -2.96 9.64 -15.70
N MET A 35 -2.97 8.76 -16.67
CA MET A 35 -2.53 7.37 -16.52
C MET A 35 -1.10 7.28 -15.98
N LYS A 36 -0.22 8.18 -16.43
CA LYS A 36 1.17 8.20 -15.94
C LYS A 36 1.21 8.49 -14.45
N ALA A 37 0.52 9.53 -13.98
CA ALA A 37 0.48 9.85 -12.54
C ALA A 37 -0.14 8.70 -11.71
N MET A 38 -1.17 8.04 -12.24
CA MET A 38 -1.77 6.87 -11.60
C MET A 38 -0.79 5.71 -11.47
N TYR A 39 0.03 5.45 -12.48
CA TYR A 39 1.05 4.39 -12.42
C TYR A 39 2.22 4.78 -11.51
N ASP A 40 2.64 6.03 -11.52
CA ASP A 40 3.72 6.54 -10.68
C ASP A 40 3.33 6.54 -9.17
N ALA A 41 2.04 6.61 -8.86
CA ALA A 41 1.54 6.55 -7.49
C ALA A 41 1.54 5.11 -6.90
N ARG A 42 1.65 4.08 -7.74
CA ARG A 42 1.61 2.69 -7.29
C ARG A 42 2.80 2.34 -6.41
N ILE A 43 2.53 1.50 -5.43
CA ILE A 43 3.61 0.79 -4.73
C ILE A 43 3.72 -0.59 -5.37
N VAL A 44 4.90 -0.90 -5.88
CA VAL A 44 5.27 -2.25 -6.34
C VAL A 44 6.34 -2.77 -5.40
N ARG A 45 6.09 -3.92 -4.79
CA ARG A 45 6.99 -4.52 -3.80
C ARG A 45 7.17 -6.00 -4.05
N LEU A 46 8.39 -6.46 -3.90
CA LEU A 46 8.73 -7.87 -3.80
C LEU A 46 9.11 -8.17 -2.34
N SER A 47 8.25 -8.92 -1.66
CA SER A 47 8.53 -9.43 -0.32
C SER A 47 9.13 -10.82 -0.44
N ILE A 48 10.29 -11.05 0.19
CA ILE A 48 10.95 -12.35 0.24
C ILE A 48 10.98 -12.81 1.68
N VAL A 49 10.31 -13.92 1.95
CA VAL A 49 10.15 -14.49 3.29
C VAL A 49 10.84 -15.83 3.36
N THR A 50 11.80 -15.98 4.28
CA THR A 50 12.36 -17.29 4.63
C THR A 50 11.65 -17.80 5.87
N VAL A 51 11.03 -18.95 5.76
CA VAL A 51 10.18 -19.56 6.80
C VAL A 51 10.93 -20.73 7.46
N ASP A 52 10.66 -20.99 8.73
CA ASP A 52 11.10 -22.23 9.37
C ASP A 52 10.52 -23.42 8.59
N PRO A 53 11.36 -24.33 8.07
CA PRO A 53 10.91 -25.49 7.30
C PRO A 53 9.87 -26.35 8.04
N ASN A 54 9.95 -26.43 9.37
CA ASN A 54 9.03 -27.21 10.19
C ASN A 54 7.66 -26.56 10.34
N ARG A 55 7.53 -25.26 10.00
CA ARG A 55 6.30 -24.47 10.10
C ARG A 55 5.79 -24.00 8.73
N LEU A 56 6.40 -24.50 7.64
CA LEU A 56 6.15 -24.02 6.29
C LEU A 56 4.68 -24.21 5.87
N GLU A 57 4.07 -25.35 6.14
CA GLU A 57 2.67 -25.63 5.76
C GLU A 57 1.70 -24.68 6.49
N GLU A 58 1.92 -24.46 7.77
CA GLU A 58 1.12 -23.53 8.58
C GLU A 58 1.24 -22.09 8.09
N TYR A 59 2.48 -21.67 7.77
CA TYR A 59 2.75 -20.37 7.18
C TYR A 59 2.01 -20.19 5.85
N MET A 60 2.16 -21.15 4.93
CA MET A 60 1.53 -21.10 3.60
C MET A 60 0.01 -21.00 3.68
N LYS A 61 -0.63 -21.72 4.60
CA LYS A 61 -2.07 -21.64 4.84
C LYS A 61 -2.47 -20.23 5.27
N SER A 62 -1.77 -19.65 6.24
CA SER A 62 -2.03 -18.31 6.76
C SER A 62 -1.81 -17.23 5.69
N ALA A 63 -0.72 -17.33 4.92
CA ALA A 63 -0.40 -16.41 3.84
C ALA A 63 -1.43 -16.47 2.71
N ALA A 64 -1.87 -17.68 2.34
CA ALA A 64 -2.91 -17.87 1.31
C ALA A 64 -4.27 -17.29 1.75
N GLU A 65 -4.65 -17.47 3.02
CA GLU A 65 -5.89 -16.88 3.57
C GLU A 65 -5.84 -15.35 3.52
N CYS A 66 -4.73 -14.76 3.96
CA CYS A 66 -4.52 -13.32 3.92
C CYS A 66 -4.58 -12.79 2.48
N GLY A 67 -3.79 -13.35 1.58
CA GLY A 67 -3.72 -12.89 0.19
C GLY A 67 -5.06 -12.98 -0.54
N LYS A 68 -5.80 -14.09 -0.37
CA LYS A 68 -7.15 -14.24 -0.95
C LYS A 68 -8.12 -13.21 -0.41
N THR A 69 -8.08 -12.93 0.89
CA THR A 69 -8.94 -11.93 1.52
C THR A 69 -8.61 -10.53 1.04
N SER A 70 -7.33 -10.18 0.98
CA SER A 70 -6.88 -8.89 0.48
C SER A 70 -7.32 -8.65 -0.97
N MET A 71 -7.11 -9.62 -1.84
CA MET A 71 -7.51 -9.51 -3.25
C MET A 71 -9.02 -9.40 -3.44
N ARG A 72 -9.82 -9.97 -2.55
CA ARG A 72 -11.29 -9.94 -2.61
C ARG A 72 -11.87 -8.66 -2.01
N GLU A 73 -11.32 -8.18 -0.89
CA GLU A 73 -11.97 -7.17 -0.04
C GLU A 73 -11.33 -5.78 -0.14
N GLU A 74 -10.11 -5.69 -0.65
CA GLU A 74 -9.36 -4.44 -0.68
C GLU A 74 -9.20 -3.92 -2.12
N PRO A 75 -10.03 -2.96 -2.57
CA PRO A 75 -9.94 -2.43 -3.94
C PRO A 75 -8.59 -1.81 -4.30
N GLY A 76 -7.84 -1.36 -3.29
CA GLY A 76 -6.51 -0.78 -3.47
C GLY A 76 -5.37 -1.81 -3.53
N VAL A 77 -5.63 -3.10 -3.26
CA VAL A 77 -4.69 -4.21 -3.49
C VAL A 77 -4.88 -4.70 -4.91
N LEU A 78 -4.00 -4.29 -5.82
CA LEU A 78 -4.11 -4.59 -7.25
C LEU A 78 -3.51 -5.95 -7.60
N MET A 79 -2.53 -6.41 -6.84
CA MET A 79 -1.91 -7.72 -6.99
C MET A 79 -1.31 -8.18 -5.67
N MET A 80 -1.48 -9.47 -5.39
CA MET A 80 -0.80 -10.18 -4.30
C MET A 80 -0.54 -11.61 -4.78
N TYR A 81 0.61 -11.81 -5.42
CA TYR A 81 0.97 -13.06 -6.07
C TYR A 81 2.11 -13.73 -5.34
N SER A 82 1.80 -14.82 -4.63
CA SER A 82 2.76 -15.56 -3.82
C SER A 82 3.35 -16.73 -4.62
N MET A 83 4.65 -16.87 -4.55
CA MET A 83 5.43 -17.90 -5.23
C MET A 83 6.33 -18.61 -4.23
N GLN A 84 6.41 -19.92 -4.35
CA GLN A 84 7.35 -20.75 -3.60
C GLN A 84 8.56 -21.07 -4.47
N ASP A 85 9.76 -20.93 -3.93
CA ASP A 85 10.97 -21.32 -4.63
C ASP A 85 11.03 -22.86 -4.78
N LYS A 86 11.32 -23.35 -6.01
CA LYS A 86 11.33 -24.78 -6.30
C LYS A 86 12.54 -25.50 -5.69
N LEU A 87 13.65 -24.80 -5.50
CA LEU A 87 14.90 -25.37 -4.97
C LEU A 87 15.03 -25.14 -3.46
N GLN A 88 14.41 -24.09 -2.95
CA GLN A 88 14.37 -23.74 -1.54
C GLN A 88 12.92 -23.56 -1.10
N PRO A 89 12.16 -24.63 -0.84
CA PRO A 89 10.73 -24.56 -0.60
C PRO A 89 10.29 -23.67 0.58
N ASN A 90 11.18 -23.43 1.53
CA ASN A 90 10.94 -22.52 2.64
C ASN A 90 11.15 -21.02 2.31
N LYS A 91 11.47 -20.70 1.06
CA LYS A 91 11.62 -19.35 0.56
C LYS A 91 10.39 -18.97 -0.28
N ILE A 92 9.64 -18.01 0.20
CA ILE A 92 8.40 -17.52 -0.43
C ILE A 92 8.65 -16.11 -0.93
N SER A 93 8.32 -15.85 -2.20
CA SER A 93 8.34 -14.52 -2.79
C SER A 93 6.91 -14.06 -3.04
N ILE A 94 6.59 -12.83 -2.67
CA ILE A 94 5.27 -12.25 -2.86
C ILE A 94 5.43 -10.97 -3.67
N LEU A 95 4.86 -10.93 -4.88
CA LEU A 95 4.73 -9.70 -5.64
C LEU A 95 3.46 -8.98 -5.19
N GLU A 96 3.65 -7.78 -4.68
CA GLU A 96 2.58 -6.93 -4.14
C GLU A 96 2.50 -5.66 -4.98
N ILE A 97 1.29 -5.30 -5.42
CA ILE A 97 1.04 -4.04 -6.10
C ILE A 97 -0.16 -3.37 -5.44
N TYR A 98 0.05 -2.15 -4.97
CA TYR A 98 -0.99 -1.31 -4.37
C TYR A 98 -1.26 -0.10 -5.27
N ALA A 99 -2.50 0.36 -5.28
CA ALA A 99 -2.92 1.50 -6.09
C ALA A 99 -2.16 2.79 -5.73
N ASP A 100 -1.86 2.95 -4.43
CA ASP A 100 -1.13 4.10 -3.90
C ASP A 100 -0.63 3.82 -2.46
N ARG A 101 0.04 4.80 -1.88
CA ARG A 101 0.50 4.76 -0.48
C ARG A 101 -0.65 4.56 0.52
N ALA A 102 -1.77 5.22 0.31
CA ALA A 102 -2.91 5.12 1.21
C ALA A 102 -3.54 3.72 1.20
N ALA A 103 -3.58 3.05 0.03
CA ALA A 103 -4.02 1.66 -0.08
C ALA A 103 -3.12 0.71 0.72
N TYR A 104 -1.80 0.86 0.59
CA TYR A 104 -0.85 0.09 1.39
C TYR A 104 -1.05 0.32 2.90
N GLU A 105 -1.20 1.58 3.32
CA GLU A 105 -1.38 1.93 4.73
C GLU A 105 -2.72 1.42 5.31
N ARG A 106 -3.75 1.30 4.49
CA ARG A 106 -5.00 0.63 4.88
C ARG A 106 -4.78 -0.86 5.01
N HIS A 107 -4.17 -1.49 4.00
CA HIS A 107 -3.89 -2.92 3.97
C HIS A 107 -3.21 -3.40 5.26
N ILE A 108 -2.12 -2.78 5.64
CA ILE A 108 -1.35 -3.20 6.84
C ILE A 108 -2.11 -3.03 8.16
N LYS A 109 -3.25 -2.33 8.16
CA LYS A 109 -4.13 -2.14 9.34
C LYS A 109 -5.34 -3.06 9.33
N THR A 110 -5.59 -3.80 8.25
CA THR A 110 -6.73 -4.72 8.17
C THR A 110 -6.62 -5.86 9.18
N ALA A 111 -7.76 -6.35 9.62
CA ALA A 111 -7.81 -7.44 10.61
C ALA A 111 -7.15 -8.73 10.07
N HIS A 112 -7.35 -9.05 8.78
CA HIS A 112 -6.77 -10.24 8.17
C HIS A 112 -5.24 -10.12 8.01
N PHE A 113 -4.71 -8.94 7.66
CA PHE A 113 -3.26 -8.74 7.62
C PHE A 113 -2.65 -8.82 9.01
N GLN A 114 -3.26 -8.21 10.03
CA GLN A 114 -2.77 -8.26 11.40
C GLN A 114 -2.81 -9.70 11.97
N LYS A 115 -3.88 -10.45 11.69
CA LYS A 115 -3.98 -11.88 12.03
C LYS A 115 -2.83 -12.68 11.40
N TYR A 116 -2.60 -12.49 10.09
CA TYR A 116 -1.49 -13.13 9.38
C TYR A 116 -0.14 -12.74 9.99
N LYS A 117 0.14 -11.44 10.10
CA LYS A 117 1.41 -10.93 10.60
C LYS A 117 1.74 -11.47 12.00
N GLN A 118 0.79 -11.38 12.91
CA GLN A 118 1.00 -11.84 14.29
C GLN A 118 1.07 -13.35 14.40
N GLY A 119 0.21 -14.05 13.68
CA GLY A 119 0.16 -15.51 13.69
C GLY A 119 1.38 -16.18 13.09
N THR A 120 2.07 -15.51 12.15
CA THR A 120 3.24 -16.08 11.45
C THR A 120 4.59 -15.54 11.95
N LEU A 121 4.60 -14.56 12.85
CA LEU A 121 5.83 -13.89 13.29
C LEU A 121 6.91 -14.88 13.79
N SER A 122 6.52 -15.90 14.55
CA SER A 122 7.43 -16.93 15.07
C SER A 122 7.89 -17.96 14.04
N MET A 123 7.31 -17.94 12.84
CA MET A 123 7.64 -18.85 11.74
C MET A 123 8.65 -18.22 10.78
N VAL A 124 8.76 -16.89 10.78
CA VAL A 124 9.61 -16.15 9.84
C VAL A 124 11.04 -16.05 10.39
N GLN A 125 11.98 -16.60 9.65
CA GLN A 125 13.41 -16.51 9.95
C GLN A 125 14.06 -15.27 9.32
N LYS A 126 13.58 -14.85 8.12
CA LYS A 126 14.06 -13.67 7.41
C LYS A 126 12.93 -13.05 6.60
N LEU A 127 12.89 -11.73 6.58
CA LEU A 127 11.99 -10.94 5.73
C LEU A 127 12.79 -9.85 5.03
N GLU A 128 12.66 -9.79 3.70
CA GLU A 128 13.21 -8.73 2.86
C GLU A 128 12.05 -8.06 2.13
N LEU A 129 11.97 -6.74 2.21
CA LEU A 129 10.97 -5.93 1.52
C LEU A 129 11.70 -5.06 0.49
N LEU A 130 11.52 -5.37 -0.79
CA LEU A 130 12.23 -4.75 -1.89
C LEU A 130 11.24 -3.93 -2.71
N ASP A 131 11.28 -2.61 -2.57
CA ASP A 131 10.48 -1.73 -3.39
C ASP A 131 11.01 -1.74 -4.83
N GLN A 132 10.11 -1.80 -5.80
CA GLN A 132 10.40 -1.97 -7.22
C GLN A 132 9.74 -0.86 -8.05
N ASN A 133 10.34 -0.55 -9.19
CA ASN A 133 9.70 0.27 -10.22
C ASN A 133 9.22 -0.64 -11.35
N ALA A 134 7.95 -0.51 -11.75
CA ALA A 134 7.46 -1.22 -12.90
C ALA A 134 8.11 -0.69 -14.18
N LEU A 135 8.70 -1.56 -15.00
CA LEU A 135 9.28 -1.18 -16.31
C LEU A 135 8.18 -0.83 -17.31
N ILE A 136 7.08 -1.56 -17.27
CA ILE A 136 5.91 -1.39 -18.15
C ILE A 136 4.67 -1.40 -17.24
N PRO A 137 4.33 -0.24 -16.64
CA PRO A 137 3.30 -0.18 -15.61
C PRO A 137 1.88 -0.48 -16.11
N GLU A 138 1.62 -0.34 -17.42
CA GLU A 138 0.36 -0.67 -18.08
C GLU A 138 0.19 -2.17 -18.37
N MET A 139 1.25 -2.97 -18.25
CA MET A 139 1.18 -4.41 -18.53
C MET A 139 0.26 -5.13 -17.55
N LYS A 140 -0.63 -5.97 -18.07
CA LYS A 140 -1.56 -6.79 -17.32
C LYS A 140 -1.39 -8.26 -17.68
N MET A 141 -1.78 -9.14 -16.78
CA MET A 141 -1.92 -10.56 -17.11
C MET A 141 -3.04 -10.73 -18.14
N LYS A 142 -2.81 -11.57 -19.14
CA LYS A 142 -3.88 -11.94 -20.10
C LYS A 142 -4.95 -12.77 -19.36
N GLU A 143 -6.21 -12.42 -19.59
CA GLU A 143 -7.32 -13.27 -19.18
C GLU A 143 -7.29 -14.56 -20.00
N GLN A 144 -7.36 -15.70 -19.33
CA GLN A 144 -7.56 -16.95 -20.03
C GLN A 144 -9.04 -17.02 -20.45
N LYS A 145 -9.28 -17.09 -21.76
CA LYS A 145 -10.62 -17.43 -22.28
C LYS A 145 -10.90 -18.87 -21.87
N GLN A 146 -11.91 -19.07 -21.03
CA GLN A 146 -12.46 -20.39 -20.78
C GLN A 146 -13.20 -20.92 -22.00
#